data_7bb8ca9e53a2ea999a04b12809726109
#
_entry.id   7bb8ca9e53a2ea999a04b12809726109
#
_cell.length_a   1.000
_cell.length_b   1.000
_cell.length_c   1.000
_cell.angle_alpha   90.00
_cell.angle_beta   90.00
_cell.angle_gamma   90.00
#
_symmetry.space_group_name_H-M   'P 1'
#
loop_
_entity.id
_entity.type
_entity.pdbx_description
1 polymer ?
#
loop_
_entity_poly.entity_id
_entity_poly.type
_entity_poly.pdbx_seq_one_letter_code
_entity_poly.pdbx_strand_id
1 'polypeptide(L)'
;MKDEREAFIETIYAEYAPKLERVCLNYIHYQAEYRDMVDESIQKTFLRAFEEYDKLKDCEYIEAWLYKTCRYRLMTELNTYRRRQK
;
A
#
# COMPACT_ATOMS: atom_id res chain seq x y z
N MET A 1 12.17 -17.17 15.63
CA MET A 1 13.10 -16.29 14.90
C MET A 1 12.46 -15.88 13.57
N LYS A 2 12.46 -14.60 13.27
CA LYS A 2 11.89 -14.12 12.00
C LYS A 2 12.88 -14.36 10.88
N ASP A 3 12.37 -14.73 9.70
CA ASP A 3 13.22 -14.87 8.56
C ASP A 3 13.50 -13.48 7.93
N GLU A 4 14.40 -13.46 6.96
CA GLU A 4 14.81 -12.21 6.33
C GLU A 4 13.67 -11.48 5.64
N ARG A 5 12.74 -12.23 5.04
CA ARG A 5 11.59 -11.67 4.35
C ARG A 5 10.67 -10.95 5.33
N GLU A 6 10.36 -11.61 6.45
CA GLU A 6 9.50 -10.99 7.46
C GLU A 6 10.14 -9.75 8.06
N ALA A 7 11.45 -9.82 8.35
CA ALA A 7 12.17 -8.67 8.90
C ALA A 7 12.18 -7.50 7.92
N PHE A 8 12.37 -7.78 6.63
CA PHE A 8 12.36 -6.75 5.60
C PHE A 8 11.00 -6.07 5.54
N ILE A 9 9.91 -6.86 5.51
CA ILE A 9 8.56 -6.31 5.42
C ILE A 9 8.23 -5.48 6.66
N GLU A 10 8.60 -5.93 7.85
CA GLU A 10 8.37 -5.15 9.06
C GLU A 10 9.08 -3.81 9.03
N THR A 11 10.33 -3.80 8.52
CA THR A 11 11.10 -2.58 8.43
C THR A 11 10.46 -1.57 7.48
N ILE A 12 10.10 -2.01 6.27
CA ILE A 12 9.49 -1.08 5.30
C ILE A 12 8.08 -0.70 5.72
N TYR A 13 7.35 -1.57 6.39
CA TYR A 13 6.02 -1.24 6.91
C TYR A 13 6.11 -0.12 7.94
N ALA A 14 7.00 -0.27 8.90
CA ALA A 14 7.15 0.76 9.95
C ALA A 14 7.54 2.11 9.38
N GLU A 15 8.39 2.12 8.35
CA GLU A 15 8.85 3.37 7.75
C GLU A 15 7.82 3.98 6.79
N TYR A 16 7.21 3.17 5.95
CA TYR A 16 6.43 3.69 4.83
C TYR A 16 4.91 3.64 5.01
N ALA A 17 4.37 2.77 5.86
CA ALA A 17 2.92 2.70 6.03
C ALA A 17 2.31 4.04 6.45
N PRO A 18 2.89 4.78 7.42
CA PRO A 18 2.34 6.09 7.77
C PRO A 18 2.39 7.08 6.62
N LYS A 19 3.44 7.03 5.81
CA LYS A 19 3.58 7.91 4.65
C LYS A 19 2.56 7.59 3.58
N LEU A 20 2.34 6.30 3.32
CA LEU A 20 1.33 5.86 2.35
C LEU A 20 -0.06 6.25 2.82
N GLU A 21 -0.34 6.10 4.11
CA GLU A 21 -1.63 6.49 4.66
C GLU A 21 -1.90 7.97 4.42
N ARG A 22 -0.91 8.82 4.69
CA ARG A 22 -1.05 10.27 4.49
C ARG A 22 -1.35 10.60 3.03
N VAL A 23 -0.61 10.00 2.10
CA VAL A 23 -0.81 10.25 0.67
C VAL A 23 -2.20 9.78 0.23
N CYS A 24 -2.60 8.59 0.67
CA CYS A 24 -3.89 8.04 0.28
C CYS A 24 -5.06 8.83 0.88
N LEU A 25 -4.94 9.24 2.14
CA LEU A 25 -5.98 10.06 2.77
C LEU A 25 -6.14 11.40 2.06
N ASN A 26 -5.02 12.02 1.66
CA ASN A 26 -5.08 13.25 0.85
C ASN A 26 -5.76 13.00 -0.48
N TYR A 27 -5.48 11.86 -1.11
CA TYR A 27 -6.07 11.53 -2.40
C TYR A 27 -7.60 11.43 -2.33
N ILE A 28 -8.12 10.87 -1.25
CA ILE A 28 -9.57 10.74 -1.06
C ILE A 28 -10.18 11.95 -0.34
N HIS A 29 -9.39 13.00 -0.13
CA HIS A 29 -9.84 14.22 0.56
C HIS A 29 -10.38 13.93 1.96
N TYR A 30 -9.80 12.93 2.63
CA TYR A 30 -10.17 12.52 4.00
C TYR A 30 -11.64 12.14 4.16
N GLN A 31 -12.29 11.69 3.07
CA GLN A 31 -13.67 11.26 3.15
C GLN A 31 -13.77 9.93 3.89
N ALA A 32 -14.57 9.92 4.96
CA ALA A 32 -14.65 8.76 5.85
C ALA A 32 -15.14 7.50 5.13
N GLU A 33 -16.02 7.65 4.14
CA GLU A 33 -16.57 6.49 3.42
C GLU A 33 -15.53 5.70 2.64
N TYR A 34 -14.37 6.32 2.34
CA TYR A 34 -13.31 5.66 1.59
C TYR A 34 -12.13 5.21 2.46
N ARG A 35 -12.22 5.43 3.77
CA ARG A 35 -11.10 5.12 4.67
C ARG A 35 -10.74 3.64 4.68
N ASP A 36 -11.75 2.77 4.66
CA ASP A 36 -11.49 1.34 4.65
C ASP A 36 -10.74 0.91 3.40
N MET A 37 -10.99 1.58 2.28
CA MET A 37 -10.29 1.31 1.03
C MET A 37 -8.82 1.69 1.12
N VAL A 38 -8.51 2.77 1.84
CA VAL A 38 -7.13 3.17 2.08
C VAL A 38 -6.41 2.10 2.87
N ASP A 39 -7.00 1.67 3.99
CA ASP A 39 -6.38 0.66 4.85
C ASP A 39 -6.17 -0.64 4.08
N GLU A 40 -7.15 -1.07 3.32
CA GLU A 40 -7.06 -2.29 2.52
C GLU A 40 -5.98 -2.17 1.44
N SER A 41 -5.89 -1.01 0.79
CA SER A 41 -4.89 -0.78 -0.25
C SER A 41 -3.47 -0.86 0.30
N ILE A 42 -3.26 -0.32 1.51
CA ILE A 42 -1.97 -0.39 2.17
C ILE A 42 -1.62 -1.83 2.51
N GLN A 43 -2.57 -2.57 3.08
CA GLN A 43 -2.35 -3.98 3.42
C GLN A 43 -2.00 -4.80 2.18
N LYS A 44 -2.74 -4.61 1.10
CA LYS A 44 -2.48 -5.33 -0.15
C LYS A 44 -1.12 -4.97 -0.75
N THR A 45 -0.70 -3.71 -0.58
CA THR A 45 0.60 -3.27 -1.05
C THR A 45 1.72 -4.03 -0.35
N PHE A 46 1.65 -4.16 0.97
CA PHE A 46 2.68 -4.88 1.71
C PHE A 46 2.60 -6.38 1.53
N LEU A 47 1.42 -6.92 1.30
CA LEU A 47 1.29 -8.32 0.94
C LEU A 47 2.00 -8.58 -0.40
N ARG A 48 1.79 -7.69 -1.37
CA ARG A 48 2.47 -7.79 -2.66
C ARG A 48 3.99 -7.66 -2.50
N ALA A 49 4.43 -6.75 -1.62
CA ALA A 49 5.86 -6.60 -1.33
C ALA A 49 6.44 -7.87 -0.76
N PHE A 50 5.70 -8.55 0.11
CA PHE A 50 6.12 -9.84 0.66
C PHE A 50 6.28 -10.88 -0.45
N GLU A 51 5.32 -10.93 -1.36
CA GLU A 51 5.37 -11.85 -2.48
C GLU A 51 6.54 -11.57 -3.43
N GLU A 52 6.89 -10.30 -3.58
CA GLU A 52 7.96 -9.88 -4.49
C GLU A 52 9.26 -9.54 -3.76
N TYR A 53 9.46 -10.15 -2.61
CA TYR A 53 10.63 -9.90 -1.78
C TYR A 53 11.94 -10.01 -2.56
N ASP A 54 12.08 -11.06 -3.38
CA ASP A 54 13.33 -11.29 -4.11
C ASP A 54 13.69 -10.16 -5.05
N LYS A 55 12.67 -9.49 -5.62
CA LYS A 55 12.87 -8.31 -6.45
C LYS A 55 13.17 -7.07 -5.62
N LEU A 56 12.50 -6.95 -4.48
CA LEU A 56 12.49 -5.70 -3.74
C LEU A 56 13.63 -5.58 -2.72
N LYS A 57 14.19 -6.69 -2.28
CA LYS A 57 15.23 -6.66 -1.23
C LYS A 57 16.44 -5.81 -1.62
N ASP A 58 16.76 -5.74 -2.91
CA ASP A 58 17.88 -4.96 -3.41
C ASP A 58 17.44 -3.76 -4.24
N CYS A 59 16.18 -3.38 -4.13
CA CYS A 59 15.62 -2.29 -4.91
C CYS A 59 16.00 -0.94 -4.31
N GLU A 60 16.62 -0.08 -5.12
CA GLU A 60 17.01 1.26 -4.68
C GLU A 60 15.79 2.19 -4.61
N TYR A 61 14.72 1.87 -5.32
CA TYR A 61 13.56 2.72 -5.46
C TYR A 61 12.33 2.11 -4.80
N ILE A 62 12.52 1.50 -3.63
CA ILE A 62 11.44 0.82 -2.91
C ILE A 62 10.30 1.79 -2.58
N GLU A 63 10.62 3.01 -2.20
CA GLU A 63 9.60 4.01 -1.88
C GLU A 63 8.70 4.28 -3.08
N ALA A 64 9.30 4.51 -4.25
CA ALA A 64 8.55 4.75 -5.47
C ALA A 64 7.67 3.54 -5.83
N TRP A 65 8.20 2.34 -5.66
CA TRP A 65 7.43 1.12 -5.92
C TRP A 65 6.22 1.02 -5.00
N LEU A 66 6.42 1.31 -3.71
CA LEU A 66 5.34 1.26 -2.73
C LEU A 66 4.24 2.28 -3.04
N TYR A 67 4.64 3.53 -3.34
CA TYR A 67 3.66 4.57 -3.68
C TYR A 67 2.88 4.21 -4.94
N LYS A 68 3.56 3.77 -5.96
CA LYS A 68 2.93 3.41 -7.23
C LYS A 68 1.95 2.27 -7.05
N THR A 69 2.37 1.22 -6.33
CA THR A 69 1.55 0.05 -6.10
C THR A 69 0.32 0.38 -5.26
N CYS A 70 0.52 1.13 -4.18
CA CYS A 70 -0.57 1.50 -3.30
C CYS A 70 -1.58 2.40 -4.00
N ARG A 71 -1.09 3.38 -4.76
CA ARG A 71 -1.95 4.28 -5.52
C ARG A 71 -2.79 3.51 -6.53
N TYR A 72 -2.17 2.58 -7.23
CA TYR A 72 -2.89 1.74 -8.20
C TYR A 72 -4.00 0.96 -7.53
N ARG A 73 -3.70 0.36 -6.38
CA ARG A 73 -4.70 -0.42 -5.63
C ARG A 73 -5.86 0.47 -5.20
N LEU A 74 -5.56 1.64 -4.65
CA LEU A 74 -6.60 2.56 -4.19
C LEU A 74 -7.48 3.01 -5.35
N MET A 75 -6.90 3.37 -6.48
CA MET A 75 -7.67 3.78 -7.66
C MET A 75 -8.59 2.66 -8.15
N THR A 76 -8.07 1.43 -8.14
CA THR A 76 -8.87 0.28 -8.56
C THR A 76 -10.05 0.06 -7.61
N GLU A 77 -9.81 0.14 -6.31
CA GLU A 77 -10.87 -0.02 -5.31
C GLU A 77 -11.93 1.07 -5.44
N LEU A 78 -11.51 2.32 -5.64
CA LEU A 78 -12.43 3.43 -5.81
C LEU A 78 -13.27 3.28 -7.06
N ASN A 79 -12.67 2.87 -8.17
CA ASN A 79 -13.41 2.66 -9.41
C ASN A 79 -14.44 1.55 -9.28
N THR A 80 -14.08 0.46 -8.61
CA THR A 80 -15.00 -0.64 -8.36
C THR A 80 -16.17 -0.19 -7.49
N TYR A 81 -15.88 0.57 -6.44
CA TYR A 81 -16.91 1.10 -5.54
C TYR A 81 -17.88 1.99 -6.30
N ARG A 82 -17.36 2.92 -7.11
CA ARG A 82 -18.20 3.84 -7.87
C ARG A 82 -19.10 3.12 -8.86
N ARG A 83 -18.62 2.05 -9.48
CA ARG A 83 -19.44 1.25 -10.38
C ARG A 83 -20.61 0.60 -9.65
N ARG A 84 -20.36 0.14 -8.42
CA ARG A 84 -21.41 -0.52 -7.62
C ARG A 84 -22.46 0.44 -7.14
N GLN A 85 -22.15 1.74 -7.08
CA GLN A 85 -23.10 2.76 -6.62
C GLN A 85 -24.09 3.21 -7.68
N LYS A 86 -23.92 2.81 -8.92
CA LYS A 86 -24.85 3.16 -10.00
C LYS A 86 -26.06 2.28 -10.03
#